data_17302e0a991d2dda5e9c63963a401c33
#
_entry.id   17302e0a991d2dda5e9c63963a401c33
#
_cell.length_a   1.000
_cell.length_b   1.000
_cell.length_c   1.000
_cell.angle_alpha   90.00
_cell.angle_beta   90.00
_cell.angle_gamma   90.00
#
_symmetry.space_group_name_H-M   'P 1'
#
loop_
_entity.id
_entity.type
_entity.pdbx_description
1 polymer ?
#
loop_
_entity_poly.entity_id
_entity_poly.type
_entity_poly.pdbx_seq_one_letter_code
_entity_poly.pdbx_strand_id
1 'polypeptide(L)'
;KYTIKTDTSMANKIILNISSLLRFSIENKSSEVTLERELQYARNYLDIQRFRFGENFDYYIDVDKDTEKFLVPKLVLQPIIENSIKHGYTQINKLMIFIKTKKQKDKLVIDIYDNGNGIEKEKLYELRKRLKYKELNIGNHIGIYNVHRRIQLIYGDNYGIKVQSSERWGTIVKLVFSIKTEG
;
A
#
# COMPACT_ATOMS: atom_id res chain seq x y z
N LYS A 1 27.95 -26.72 -16.49
CA LYS A 1 26.51 -27.13 -16.64
C LYS A 1 25.77 -26.60 -15.42
N TYR A 2 25.17 -25.39 -15.52
CA TYR A 2 24.23 -24.88 -14.52
C TYR A 2 22.88 -25.57 -14.78
N THR A 3 22.52 -26.52 -13.98
CA THR A 3 21.15 -27.09 -13.96
C THR A 3 20.26 -26.05 -13.27
N ILE A 4 19.59 -25.19 -14.05
CA ILE A 4 18.46 -24.40 -13.55
C ILE A 4 17.37 -25.44 -13.25
N LYS A 5 17.27 -25.86 -12.00
CA LYS A 5 16.03 -26.49 -11.50
C LYS A 5 14.98 -25.38 -11.55
N THR A 6 14.23 -25.33 -12.64
CA THR A 6 13.02 -24.51 -12.74
C THR A 6 12.08 -25.06 -11.70
N ASP A 7 11.91 -24.33 -10.58
CA ASP A 7 10.91 -24.71 -9.57
C ASP A 7 9.52 -24.41 -10.16
N THR A 8 8.95 -25.41 -10.81
CA THR A 8 7.67 -25.37 -11.51
C THR A 8 6.54 -24.93 -10.55
N SER A 9 6.65 -25.28 -9.26
CA SER A 9 5.72 -24.87 -8.22
C SER A 9 5.73 -23.35 -8.02
N MET A 10 6.92 -22.74 -8.01
CA MET A 10 7.11 -21.31 -7.84
C MET A 10 6.64 -20.52 -9.05
N ALA A 11 6.94 -21.00 -10.27
CA ALA A 11 6.45 -20.39 -11.51
C ALA A 11 4.91 -20.41 -11.56
N ASN A 12 4.28 -21.51 -11.20
CA ASN A 12 2.83 -21.63 -11.13
C ASN A 12 2.23 -20.64 -10.10
N LYS A 13 2.85 -20.48 -8.93
CA LYS A 13 2.39 -19.50 -7.92
C LYS A 13 2.43 -18.08 -8.44
N ILE A 14 3.48 -17.70 -9.16
CA ILE A 14 3.60 -16.37 -9.77
C ILE A 14 2.53 -16.14 -10.83
N ILE A 15 2.29 -17.12 -11.72
CA ILE A 15 1.26 -17.04 -12.75
C ILE A 15 -0.13 -16.86 -12.12
N LEU A 16 -0.44 -17.61 -11.07
CA LEU A 16 -1.71 -17.49 -10.34
C LEU A 16 -1.85 -16.11 -9.68
N ASN A 17 -0.78 -15.59 -9.06
CA ASN A 17 -0.79 -14.25 -8.47
C ASN A 17 -1.01 -13.17 -9.53
N ILE A 18 -0.31 -13.23 -10.66
CA ILE A 18 -0.49 -12.27 -11.77
C ILE A 18 -1.92 -12.35 -12.32
N SER A 19 -2.45 -13.56 -12.54
CA SER A 19 -3.83 -13.75 -13.02
C SER A 19 -4.85 -13.16 -12.05
N SER A 20 -4.64 -13.33 -10.73
CA SER A 20 -5.48 -12.75 -9.67
C SER A 20 -5.42 -11.22 -9.68
N LEU A 21 -4.22 -10.62 -9.83
CA LEU A 21 -4.03 -9.19 -9.91
C LEU A 21 -4.75 -8.58 -11.12
N LEU A 22 -4.62 -9.20 -12.31
CA LEU A 22 -5.30 -8.75 -13.53
C LEU A 22 -6.82 -8.83 -13.36
N ARG A 23 -7.34 -9.96 -12.87
CA ARG A 23 -8.77 -10.14 -12.63
C ARG A 23 -9.31 -9.07 -11.68
N PHE A 24 -8.65 -8.86 -10.55
CA PHE A 24 -9.07 -7.86 -9.58
C PHE A 24 -9.08 -6.44 -10.18
N SER A 25 -8.07 -6.06 -10.99
CA SER A 25 -8.05 -4.73 -11.60
C SER A 25 -9.13 -4.52 -12.67
N ILE A 26 -9.50 -5.58 -13.41
CA ILE A 26 -10.49 -5.50 -14.52
C ILE A 26 -11.95 -5.64 -14.03
N GLU A 27 -12.20 -6.28 -12.89
CA GLU A 27 -13.55 -6.42 -12.32
C GLU A 27 -14.15 -5.05 -11.96
N ASN A 28 -15.02 -4.54 -12.84
CA ASN A 28 -15.60 -3.20 -12.75
C ASN A 28 -16.87 -3.10 -11.86
N LYS A 29 -17.13 -4.08 -10.99
CA LYS A 29 -18.43 -4.16 -10.31
C LYS A 29 -18.61 -3.19 -9.14
N SER A 30 -17.54 -2.64 -8.55
CA SER A 30 -17.65 -1.70 -7.43
C SER A 30 -16.40 -0.82 -7.32
N SER A 31 -16.60 0.44 -6.93
CA SER A 31 -15.51 1.37 -6.57
C SER A 31 -14.93 1.11 -5.18
N GLU A 32 -15.67 0.37 -4.34
CA GLU A 32 -15.26 -0.05 -2.99
C GLU A 32 -15.29 -1.58 -2.89
N VAL A 33 -14.41 -2.13 -2.08
CA VAL A 33 -14.27 -3.58 -1.80
C VAL A 33 -14.03 -3.76 -0.30
N THR A 34 -14.23 -4.98 0.22
CA THR A 34 -13.84 -5.28 1.59
C THR A 34 -12.33 -5.15 1.78
N LEU A 35 -11.91 -4.75 2.97
CA LEU A 35 -10.49 -4.66 3.32
C LEU A 35 -9.79 -6.02 3.14
N GLU A 36 -10.46 -7.12 3.44
CA GLU A 36 -9.95 -8.47 3.20
C GLU A 36 -9.53 -8.67 1.73
N ARG A 37 -10.39 -8.28 0.77
CA ARG A 37 -10.08 -8.40 -0.67
C ARG A 37 -8.93 -7.49 -1.08
N GLU A 38 -8.88 -6.27 -0.55
CA GLU A 38 -7.79 -5.33 -0.83
C GLU A 38 -6.45 -5.84 -0.25
N LEU A 39 -6.46 -6.42 0.97
CA LEU A 39 -5.29 -7.04 1.58
C LEU A 39 -4.84 -8.30 0.83
N GLN A 40 -5.76 -9.11 0.33
CA GLN A 40 -5.41 -10.26 -0.50
C GLN A 40 -4.71 -9.84 -1.79
N TYR A 41 -5.21 -8.75 -2.43
CA TYR A 41 -4.54 -8.17 -3.59
C TYR A 41 -3.14 -7.66 -3.25
N ALA A 42 -3.00 -6.94 -2.13
CA ALA A 42 -1.71 -6.45 -1.65
C ALA A 42 -0.72 -7.61 -1.37
N ARG A 43 -1.18 -8.72 -0.76
CA ARG A 43 -0.37 -9.93 -0.55
C ARG A 43 0.14 -10.53 -1.86
N ASN A 44 -0.74 -10.71 -2.84
CA ASN A 44 -0.36 -11.25 -4.15
C ASN A 44 0.71 -10.39 -4.83
N TYR A 45 0.58 -9.07 -4.75
CA TYR A 45 1.57 -8.13 -5.28
C TYR A 45 2.91 -8.21 -4.53
N LEU A 46 2.87 -8.21 -3.19
CA LEU A 46 4.07 -8.29 -2.34
C LEU A 46 4.80 -9.62 -2.50
N ASP A 47 4.09 -10.74 -2.68
CA ASP A 47 4.68 -12.05 -2.97
C ASP A 47 5.47 -12.04 -4.28
N ILE A 48 4.95 -11.36 -5.33
CA ILE A 48 5.68 -11.19 -6.59
C ILE A 48 6.94 -10.35 -6.38
N GLN A 49 6.87 -9.27 -5.60
CA GLN A 49 8.04 -8.45 -5.30
C GLN A 49 9.08 -9.21 -4.45
N ARG A 50 8.62 -10.01 -3.49
CA ARG A 50 9.48 -10.90 -2.70
C ARG A 50 10.21 -11.90 -3.57
N PHE A 51 9.54 -12.47 -4.56
CA PHE A 51 10.19 -13.32 -5.55
C PHE A 51 11.23 -12.54 -6.38
N ARG A 52 10.89 -11.33 -6.85
CA ARG A 52 11.76 -10.49 -7.69
C ARG A 52 13.05 -10.07 -6.98
N PHE A 53 12.95 -9.68 -5.70
CA PHE A 53 14.07 -9.12 -4.92
C PHE A 53 14.76 -10.15 -4.02
N GLY A 54 14.21 -11.37 -3.90
CA GLY A 54 14.78 -12.45 -3.08
C GLY A 54 14.95 -12.04 -1.61
N GLU A 55 16.13 -12.33 -1.05
CA GLU A 55 16.45 -12.06 0.36
C GLU A 55 16.49 -10.57 0.70
N ASN A 56 16.58 -9.69 -0.31
CA ASN A 56 16.65 -8.24 -0.10
C ASN A 56 15.29 -7.57 0.13
N PHE A 57 14.20 -8.33 0.14
CA PHE A 57 12.85 -7.82 0.39
C PHE A 57 12.04 -8.80 1.22
N ASP A 58 11.27 -8.25 2.17
CA ASP A 58 10.26 -9.03 2.88
C ASP A 58 9.11 -8.12 3.35
N TYR A 59 8.02 -8.72 3.81
CA TYR A 59 6.87 -7.97 4.31
C TYR A 59 6.14 -8.72 5.42
N TYR A 60 5.41 -7.97 6.24
CA TYR A 60 4.53 -8.50 7.27
C TYR A 60 3.20 -7.76 7.28
N ILE A 61 2.09 -8.47 7.45
CA ILE A 61 0.74 -7.90 7.52
C ILE A 61 0.07 -8.36 8.81
N ASP A 62 -0.19 -7.40 9.70
CA ASP A 62 -0.90 -7.57 10.98
C ASP A 62 -2.32 -7.03 10.83
N VAL A 63 -3.29 -7.94 10.79
CA VAL A 63 -4.70 -7.62 10.53
C VAL A 63 -5.51 -7.75 11.80
N ASP A 64 -6.13 -6.64 12.21
CA ASP A 64 -7.22 -6.67 13.16
C ASP A 64 -8.46 -7.25 12.44
N LYS A 65 -8.87 -8.47 12.82
CA LYS A 65 -9.95 -9.24 12.18
C LYS A 65 -11.28 -8.49 12.12
N ASP A 66 -11.55 -7.63 13.09
CA ASP A 66 -12.76 -6.81 13.09
C ASP A 66 -12.80 -5.81 11.93
N THR A 67 -11.65 -5.56 11.29
CA THR A 67 -11.54 -4.62 10.18
C THR A 67 -11.73 -5.24 8.80
N GLU A 68 -11.66 -6.55 8.66
CA GLU A 68 -11.66 -7.26 7.36
C GLU A 68 -12.90 -6.97 6.50
N LYS A 69 -14.06 -6.80 7.14
CA LYS A 69 -15.35 -6.54 6.47
C LYS A 69 -15.59 -5.07 6.13
N PHE A 70 -14.72 -4.16 6.56
CA PHE A 70 -14.90 -2.74 6.27
C PHE A 70 -14.61 -2.45 4.80
N LEU A 71 -15.44 -1.57 4.22
CA LEU A 71 -15.26 -1.15 2.83
C LEU A 71 -14.15 -0.12 2.72
N VAL A 72 -13.32 -0.29 1.69
CA VAL A 72 -12.24 0.64 1.29
C VAL A 72 -12.28 0.83 -0.22
N PRO A 73 -11.77 1.96 -0.74
CA PRO A 73 -11.67 2.16 -2.18
C PRO A 73 -10.74 1.09 -2.79
N LYS A 74 -11.21 0.47 -3.86
CA LYS A 74 -10.45 -0.55 -4.60
C LYS A 74 -9.08 -0.01 -5.04
N LEU A 75 -8.01 -0.81 -4.90
CA LEU A 75 -6.62 -0.44 -5.24
C LEU A 75 -6.11 0.79 -4.45
N VAL A 76 -6.49 0.90 -3.17
CA VAL A 76 -6.06 2.01 -2.33
C VAL A 76 -4.69 1.77 -1.70
N LEU A 77 -4.32 0.52 -1.42
CA LEU A 77 -3.04 0.15 -0.82
C LEU A 77 -1.91 0.10 -1.85
N GLN A 78 -2.21 -0.33 -3.07
CA GLN A 78 -1.20 -0.57 -4.11
C GLN A 78 -0.28 0.64 -4.36
N PRO A 79 -0.77 1.87 -4.62
CA PRO A 79 0.12 3.00 -4.90
C PRO A 79 1.04 3.37 -3.73
N ILE A 80 0.61 3.07 -2.50
CA ILE A 80 1.42 3.31 -1.30
C ILE A 80 2.53 2.26 -1.21
N ILE A 81 2.19 0.98 -1.41
CA ILE A 81 3.15 -0.12 -1.41
C ILE A 81 4.19 0.06 -2.55
N GLU A 82 3.73 0.45 -3.75
CA GLU A 82 4.62 0.73 -4.88
C GLU A 82 5.60 1.87 -4.56
N ASN A 83 5.15 2.93 -3.90
CA ASN A 83 6.02 4.02 -3.46
C ASN A 83 7.04 3.55 -2.43
N SER A 84 6.63 2.74 -1.44
CA SER A 84 7.53 2.16 -0.45
C SER A 84 8.62 1.31 -1.10
N ILE A 85 8.27 0.50 -2.12
CA ILE A 85 9.27 -0.31 -2.85
C ILE A 85 10.17 0.59 -3.70
N LYS A 86 9.59 1.50 -4.49
CA LYS A 86 10.33 2.35 -5.42
C LYS A 86 11.35 3.26 -4.73
N HIS A 87 10.97 3.82 -3.58
CA HIS A 87 11.79 4.80 -2.85
C HIS A 87 12.53 4.22 -1.66
N GLY A 88 12.07 3.08 -1.12
CA GLY A 88 12.68 2.41 0.02
C GLY A 88 13.74 1.38 -0.38
N TYR A 89 13.61 0.77 -1.56
CA TYR A 89 14.55 -0.28 -1.97
C TYR A 89 15.94 0.29 -2.25
N THR A 90 16.94 -0.24 -1.54
CA THR A 90 18.36 0.00 -1.79
C THR A 90 19.03 -1.35 -1.98
N GLN A 91 20.13 -1.40 -2.75
CA GLN A 91 20.91 -2.64 -2.93
C GLN A 91 21.72 -3.03 -1.68
N ILE A 92 21.74 -2.17 -0.66
CA ILE A 92 22.59 -2.30 0.52
C ILE A 92 21.86 -2.97 1.68
N ASN A 93 20.58 -2.61 1.89
CA ASN A 93 19.81 -3.08 3.04
C ASN A 93 18.54 -3.81 2.59
N LYS A 94 18.16 -4.86 3.34
CA LYS A 94 16.88 -5.55 3.16
C LYS A 94 15.72 -4.57 3.41
N LEU A 95 14.87 -4.38 2.39
CA LEU A 95 13.64 -3.60 2.53
C LEU A 95 12.58 -4.45 3.23
N MET A 96 12.00 -3.90 4.29
CA MET A 96 10.89 -4.49 5.02
C MET A 96 9.67 -3.57 4.92
N ILE A 97 8.53 -4.14 4.54
CA ILE A 97 7.24 -3.43 4.56
C ILE A 97 6.33 -4.06 5.62
N PHE A 98 5.77 -3.22 6.50
CA PHE A 98 4.81 -3.63 7.51
C PHE A 98 3.48 -2.95 7.23
N ILE A 99 2.42 -3.74 7.15
CA ILE A 99 1.05 -3.25 7.02
C ILE A 99 0.29 -3.64 8.28
N LYS A 100 -0.29 -2.66 8.95
CA LYS A 100 -1.09 -2.90 10.15
C LYS A 100 -2.46 -2.27 10.01
N THR A 101 -3.50 -3.04 10.30
CA THR A 101 -4.88 -2.53 10.34
C THR A 101 -5.37 -2.45 11.77
N LYS A 102 -6.21 -1.48 12.07
CA LYS A 102 -6.85 -1.35 13.37
C LYS A 102 -8.14 -0.54 13.29
N LYS A 103 -9.10 -0.94 14.11
CA LYS A 103 -10.28 -0.14 14.40
C LYS A 103 -9.97 0.87 15.50
N GLN A 104 -10.25 2.15 15.26
CA GLN A 104 -10.11 3.21 16.27
C GLN A 104 -11.44 3.99 16.36
N LYS A 105 -12.26 3.67 17.36
CA LYS A 105 -13.61 4.22 17.49
C LYS A 105 -14.43 3.98 16.21
N ASP A 106 -14.82 5.03 15.51
CA ASP A 106 -15.57 5.06 14.26
C ASP A 106 -14.70 5.06 12.99
N LYS A 107 -13.38 4.81 13.14
CA LYS A 107 -12.41 4.88 12.05
C LYS A 107 -11.71 3.54 11.83
N LEU A 108 -11.53 3.21 10.56
CA LEU A 108 -10.53 2.25 10.10
C LEU A 108 -9.22 3.00 9.89
N VAL A 109 -8.16 2.51 10.47
CA VAL A 109 -6.80 3.02 10.28
C VAL A 109 -5.93 1.91 9.71
N ILE A 110 -5.22 2.21 8.62
CA ILE A 110 -4.23 1.32 8.01
C ILE A 110 -2.89 2.05 8.03
N ASP A 111 -1.92 1.48 8.74
CA ASP A 111 -0.55 1.98 8.79
C ASP A 111 0.30 1.12 7.84
N ILE A 112 1.00 1.75 6.89
CA ILE A 112 1.99 1.13 6.02
C ILE A 112 3.33 1.75 6.36
N TYR A 113 4.24 0.94 6.87
CA TYR A 113 5.60 1.34 7.24
C TYR A 113 6.61 0.65 6.34
N ASP A 114 7.61 1.38 5.90
CA ASP A 114 8.83 0.86 5.29
C ASP A 114 10.08 1.34 6.05
N ASN A 115 11.10 0.51 6.08
CA ASN A 115 12.41 0.83 6.64
C ASN A 115 13.39 1.39 5.58
N GLY A 116 12.85 2.04 4.54
CA GLY A 116 13.66 2.63 3.47
C GLY A 116 14.42 3.88 3.91
N ASN A 117 14.91 4.64 2.91
CA ASN A 117 15.72 5.83 3.16
C ASN A 117 14.98 6.98 3.86
N GLY A 118 13.65 6.89 3.95
CA GLY A 118 12.84 8.00 4.43
C GLY A 118 12.76 9.15 3.43
N ILE A 119 12.18 10.26 3.87
CA ILE A 119 11.95 11.47 3.07
C ILE A 119 12.64 12.64 3.75
N GLU A 120 13.41 13.39 2.98
CA GLU A 120 14.05 14.65 3.41
C GLU A 120 13.00 15.63 3.96
N LYS A 121 13.39 16.41 4.98
CA LYS A 121 12.48 17.28 5.72
C LYS A 121 11.72 18.27 4.81
N GLU A 122 12.39 18.87 3.85
CA GLU A 122 11.81 19.82 2.91
C GLU A 122 10.81 19.15 1.98
N LYS A 123 11.15 18.00 1.42
CA LYS A 123 10.26 17.20 0.56
C LYS A 123 9.03 16.70 1.33
N LEU A 124 9.22 16.31 2.59
CA LEU A 124 8.12 15.86 3.46
C LEU A 124 7.18 17.04 3.78
N TYR A 125 7.72 18.22 4.05
CA TYR A 125 6.94 19.42 4.27
C TYR A 125 6.08 19.76 3.03
N GLU A 126 6.68 19.78 1.83
CA GLU A 126 5.96 20.02 0.59
C GLU A 126 4.88 18.94 0.31
N LEU A 127 5.17 17.67 0.57
CA LEU A 127 4.19 16.60 0.45
C LEU A 127 2.99 16.84 1.38
N ARG A 128 3.23 17.15 2.66
CA ARG A 128 2.18 17.41 3.64
C ARG A 128 1.36 18.66 3.28
N LYS A 129 2.01 19.71 2.78
CA LYS A 129 1.36 20.93 2.29
C LYS A 129 0.40 20.61 1.14
N ARG A 130 0.84 19.85 0.14
CA ARG A 130 0.01 19.41 -1.01
C ARG A 130 -1.19 18.57 -0.57
N LEU A 131 -1.01 17.64 0.36
CA LEU A 131 -2.13 16.87 0.92
C LEU A 131 -3.16 17.77 1.61
N LYS A 132 -2.72 18.85 2.28
CA LYS A 132 -3.59 19.77 3.01
C LYS A 132 -4.36 20.74 2.11
N TYR A 133 -3.71 21.34 1.10
CA TYR A 133 -4.24 22.50 0.39
C TYR A 133 -4.90 22.21 -0.96
N LYS A 134 -5.09 20.93 -1.32
CA LYS A 134 -5.78 20.52 -2.57
C LYS A 134 -5.13 21.11 -3.85
N GLU A 135 -3.85 21.44 -3.83
CA GLU A 135 -3.14 22.01 -4.98
C GLU A 135 -3.04 20.99 -6.11
N LEU A 136 -3.46 21.41 -7.32
CA LEU A 136 -3.51 20.56 -8.53
C LEU A 136 -2.15 20.35 -9.22
N ASN A 137 -1.07 20.97 -8.74
CA ASN A 137 0.25 20.79 -9.34
C ASN A 137 0.85 19.43 -9.00
N ILE A 138 0.66 18.51 -9.95
CA ILE A 138 0.98 17.11 -9.87
C ILE A 138 2.47 16.92 -10.17
N GLY A 139 3.32 17.01 -9.15
CA GLY A 139 4.72 16.59 -9.22
C GLY A 139 4.86 15.08 -8.95
N ASN A 140 6.07 14.63 -8.62
CA ASN A 140 6.49 13.21 -8.50
C ASN A 140 5.71 12.31 -7.50
N HIS A 141 4.68 12.80 -6.78
CA HIS A 141 3.91 12.07 -5.76
C HIS A 141 2.45 11.85 -6.16
N ILE A 142 2.17 11.66 -7.45
CA ILE A 142 0.82 11.49 -8.02
C ILE A 142 0.03 10.39 -7.29
N GLY A 143 0.65 9.26 -6.99
CA GLY A 143 -0.01 8.10 -6.38
C GLY A 143 -0.59 8.40 -4.99
N ILE A 144 0.21 8.94 -4.07
CA ILE A 144 -0.22 9.26 -2.69
C ILE A 144 -1.32 10.34 -2.71
N TYR A 145 -1.15 11.38 -3.53
CA TYR A 145 -2.12 12.46 -3.66
C TYR A 145 -3.47 11.94 -4.19
N ASN A 146 -3.47 11.13 -5.24
CA ASN A 146 -4.68 10.56 -5.81
C ASN A 146 -5.42 9.66 -4.82
N VAL A 147 -4.70 8.84 -4.06
CA VAL A 147 -5.29 8.03 -2.99
C VAL A 147 -5.91 8.93 -1.92
N HIS A 148 -5.19 9.96 -1.46
CA HIS A 148 -5.70 10.90 -0.46
C HIS A 148 -6.99 11.57 -0.92
N ARG A 149 -7.01 12.11 -2.14
CA ARG A 149 -8.19 12.77 -2.71
C ARG A 149 -9.36 11.82 -2.88
N ARG A 150 -9.11 10.59 -3.34
CA ARG A 150 -10.17 9.58 -3.49
C ARG A 150 -10.79 9.22 -2.14
N ILE A 151 -9.99 9.09 -1.08
CA ILE A 151 -10.52 8.86 0.27
C ILE A 151 -11.37 10.05 0.71
N GLN A 152 -10.93 11.29 0.50
CA GLN A 152 -11.69 12.48 0.87
C GLN A 152 -13.01 12.60 0.09
N LEU A 153 -13.02 12.27 -1.19
CA LEU A 153 -14.24 12.29 -2.02
C LEU A 153 -15.31 11.30 -1.54
N ILE A 154 -14.89 10.14 -1.02
CA ILE A 154 -15.80 9.08 -0.60
C ILE A 154 -16.22 9.22 0.88
N TYR A 155 -15.29 9.65 1.75
CA TYR A 155 -15.48 9.64 3.21
C TYR A 155 -15.52 11.03 3.85
N GLY A 156 -15.21 12.10 3.09
CA GLY A 156 -15.14 13.48 3.58
C GLY A 156 -13.75 13.95 3.94
N ASP A 157 -13.60 15.27 4.10
CA ASP A 157 -12.30 15.96 4.26
C ASP A 157 -11.54 15.59 5.56
N ASN A 158 -12.22 15.02 6.54
CA ASN A 158 -11.60 14.58 7.80
C ASN A 158 -10.80 13.27 7.67
N TYR A 159 -10.89 12.60 6.53
CA TYR A 159 -10.27 11.33 6.21
C TYR A 159 -9.18 11.52 5.15
N GLY A 160 -8.41 10.47 4.87
CA GLY A 160 -7.33 10.54 3.89
C GLY A 160 -6.00 10.02 4.43
N ILE A 161 -4.91 10.56 3.91
CA ILE A 161 -3.55 10.12 4.21
C ILE A 161 -2.84 11.10 5.14
N LYS A 162 -2.07 10.54 6.09
CA LYS A 162 -1.04 11.24 6.86
C LYS A 162 0.30 10.57 6.64
N VAL A 163 1.37 11.35 6.47
CA VAL A 163 2.72 10.83 6.23
C VAL A 163 3.65 11.28 7.36
N GLN A 164 4.37 10.31 7.92
CA GLN A 164 5.47 10.54 8.87
C GLN A 164 6.71 9.87 8.29
N SER A 165 7.81 10.57 8.26
CA SER A 165 9.07 10.07 7.76
C SER A 165 10.24 10.83 8.36
N SER A 166 11.38 10.17 8.43
CA SER A 166 12.65 10.78 8.75
C SER A 166 13.73 10.09 7.93
N GLU A 167 14.71 10.84 7.46
CA GLU A 167 15.84 10.31 6.73
C GLU A 167 16.50 9.16 7.47
N ARG A 168 16.82 8.09 6.77
CA ARG A 168 17.45 6.84 7.26
C ARG A 168 16.58 6.00 8.23
N TRP A 169 15.35 6.43 8.53
CA TRP A 169 14.45 5.70 9.45
C TRP A 169 13.21 5.14 8.76
N GLY A 170 13.04 5.46 7.47
CA GLY A 170 11.91 4.98 6.68
C GLY A 170 10.70 5.90 6.71
N THR A 171 9.57 5.37 6.26
CA THR A 171 8.33 6.12 6.09
C THR A 171 7.14 5.37 6.66
N ILE A 172 6.24 6.09 7.31
CA ILE A 172 4.91 5.61 7.73
C ILE A 172 3.86 6.40 6.94
N VAL A 173 3.07 5.70 6.16
CA VAL A 173 1.88 6.23 5.50
C VAL A 173 0.66 5.68 6.22
N LYS A 174 -0.09 6.56 6.85
CA LYS A 174 -1.32 6.25 7.58
C LYS A 174 -2.53 6.63 6.74
N LEU A 175 -3.36 5.64 6.38
CA LEU A 175 -4.65 5.85 5.74
C LEU A 175 -5.74 5.81 6.79
N VAL A 176 -6.67 6.77 6.74
CA VAL A 176 -7.78 6.89 7.69
C VAL A 176 -9.09 6.96 6.92
N PHE A 177 -10.03 6.09 7.29
CA PHE A 177 -11.36 5.98 6.68
C PHE A 177 -12.45 6.06 7.75
N SER A 178 -13.65 6.49 7.37
CA SER A 178 -14.86 6.18 8.15
C SER A 178 -15.18 4.70 7.99
N ILE A 179 -15.67 4.07 9.05
CA ILE A 179 -16.12 2.69 8.97
C ILE A 179 -17.40 2.62 8.12
N LYS A 180 -17.34 1.75 7.10
CA LYS A 180 -18.48 1.34 6.28
C LYS A 180 -18.46 -0.19 6.17
N THR A 181 -19.64 -0.81 6.17
CA THR A 181 -19.83 -2.24 5.92
C THR A 181 -20.75 -2.43 4.73
N GLU A 182 -20.69 -3.60 4.09
CA GLU A 182 -21.73 -4.00 3.16
C GLU A 182 -23.06 -4.09 3.91
N GLY A 183 -24.10 -3.41 3.41
CA GLY A 183 -25.47 -3.45 3.95
C GLY A 183 -26.16 -4.75 3.62
#